data_74600de0d9f46344ba489279e35535e0
#
_entry.id   74600de0d9f46344ba489279e35535e0
#
_cell.length_a   1.000
_cell.length_b   1.000
_cell.length_c   1.000
_cell.angle_alpha   90.00
_cell.angle_beta   90.00
_cell.angle_gamma   90.00
#
_symmetry.space_group_name_H-M   'P 1'
#
loop_
_entity.id
_entity.type
_entity.pdbx_description
1 polymer ?
#
loop_
_entity_poly.entity_id
_entity_poly.type
_entity_poly.pdbx_seq_one_letter_code
_entity_poly.pdbx_strand_id
1 'polypeptide(L)'
;MRGNQVDQEETEQIRPIFSRRYMLAMAGGTALAATLAACSSSSSGSTTTAAPATTAGNGATTTTMAGATTTAAATGSGNAAKFGGGGGDGTLKIGFTAPITGPLAGFGEANDFILKGINDLLKDGLMIGDKSYKVDIIFKDVESNSDTAAARASSLILDDGVDMMCSIATPEMINPVADQCEANGVPCLSTLAPWQPYFFGRKGDPAKGFNWTYHFFWGAEQLVGVFTEMWNAVSTNKNLGILCANDPDGSALADAKTGFPAGATGAGYTVVDPGRFTVLSSDFSSIIGQFKDKNVEILAGIPLPPDFATFWTQAKQQGFNPKLVTIAKAVLFPASVEALGDSGDGLASEIWWTPNHPFKSSLTGASAKDLVGQWEQATGKQWTQFVGFAHALFEMALDVVSRAGSTDKQKIADAAAATTLDTIVGPLKFGADGLPKNISRTALVGGQWQKQPAGSPHPFELFVTNNKIGRAHV
;
A
#
# COMPACT_ATOMS: atom_id res chain seq x y z
N MET A 1 -19.76 -34.60 44.77
CA MET A 1 -19.21 -35.27 43.61
C MET A 1 -20.13 -35.00 42.43
N ARG A 2 -19.88 -33.99 41.64
CA ARG A 2 -20.39 -33.82 40.29
C ARG A 2 -19.26 -33.16 39.50
N GLY A 3 -18.67 -33.92 38.56
CA GLY A 3 -17.61 -33.46 37.70
C GLY A 3 -18.16 -32.53 36.61
N ASN A 4 -17.51 -31.42 36.43
CA ASN A 4 -17.72 -30.54 35.26
C ASN A 4 -16.90 -31.12 34.11
N GLN A 5 -17.58 -31.55 33.08
CA GLN A 5 -16.99 -31.72 31.75
C GLN A 5 -16.76 -30.35 31.14
N VAL A 6 -15.53 -30.08 30.76
CA VAL A 6 -15.14 -28.95 29.96
C VAL A 6 -15.30 -29.40 28.51
N ASP A 7 -16.23 -28.75 27.78
CA ASP A 7 -16.41 -28.94 26.36
C ASP A 7 -15.15 -28.47 25.60
N GLN A 8 -14.61 -29.36 24.79
CA GLN A 8 -13.54 -29.04 23.84
C GLN A 8 -14.19 -28.30 22.65
N GLU A 9 -13.94 -27.03 22.56
CA GLU A 9 -14.25 -26.29 21.34
C GLU A 9 -13.40 -26.81 20.17
N GLU A 10 -14.09 -27.25 19.13
CA GLU A 10 -13.53 -27.64 17.85
C GLU A 10 -12.77 -26.45 17.24
N THR A 11 -11.47 -26.61 17.09
CA THR A 11 -10.63 -25.72 16.28
C THR A 11 -10.98 -25.95 14.81
N GLU A 12 -11.85 -25.10 14.28
CA GLU A 12 -12.21 -25.08 12.86
C GLU A 12 -10.95 -24.75 12.02
N GLN A 13 -10.50 -25.74 11.26
CA GLN A 13 -9.34 -25.62 10.38
C GLN A 13 -9.64 -24.63 9.26
N ILE A 14 -9.04 -23.44 9.33
CA ILE A 14 -9.02 -22.47 8.23
C ILE A 14 -8.29 -23.12 7.04
N ARG A 15 -9.02 -23.48 6.02
CA ARG A 15 -8.45 -24.02 4.77
C ARG A 15 -7.63 -22.91 4.08
N PRO A 16 -6.44 -23.22 3.55
CA PRO A 16 -5.64 -22.22 2.83
C PRO A 16 -6.40 -21.75 1.57
N ILE A 17 -6.64 -20.45 1.50
CA ILE A 17 -7.42 -19.78 0.43
C ILE A 17 -6.62 -19.66 -0.88
N PHE A 18 -5.32 -19.96 -0.84
CA PHE A 18 -4.49 -19.90 -2.05
C PHE A 18 -4.68 -21.16 -2.89
N SER A 19 -5.27 -21.01 -4.09
CA SER A 19 -5.35 -22.10 -5.04
C SER A 19 -3.93 -22.50 -5.51
N ARG A 20 -3.72 -23.79 -5.84
CA ARG A 20 -2.45 -24.29 -6.40
C ARG A 20 -1.93 -23.47 -7.61
N ARG A 21 -2.82 -22.76 -8.31
CA ARG A 21 -2.46 -21.85 -9.40
C ARG A 21 -1.71 -20.59 -8.95
N TYR A 22 -1.99 -20.09 -7.75
CA TYR A 22 -1.30 -18.93 -7.20
C TYR A 22 0.14 -19.26 -6.76
N MET A 23 0.35 -20.44 -6.17
CA MET A 23 1.72 -20.89 -5.81
C MET A 23 2.58 -21.21 -7.04
N LEU A 24 2.01 -21.74 -8.13
CA LEU A 24 2.72 -22.01 -9.37
C LEU A 24 3.10 -20.73 -10.12
N ALA A 25 2.33 -19.65 -9.99
CA ALA A 25 2.67 -18.35 -10.58
C ALA A 25 3.86 -17.67 -9.88
N MET A 26 4.09 -17.95 -8.60
CA MET A 26 5.25 -17.44 -7.86
C MET A 26 6.53 -18.30 -8.05
N ALA A 27 6.39 -19.57 -8.42
CA ALA A 27 7.52 -20.48 -8.68
C ALA A 27 7.96 -20.53 -10.16
N GLY A 28 7.22 -19.89 -11.08
CA GLY A 28 7.39 -19.97 -12.54
C GLY A 28 8.36 -18.98 -13.19
N GLY A 29 9.30 -18.41 -12.45
CA GLY A 29 10.19 -17.34 -12.91
C GLY A 29 11.58 -17.77 -13.42
N THR A 30 11.87 -19.04 -13.70
CA THR A 30 13.13 -19.44 -14.36
C THR A 30 12.98 -20.79 -15.04
N ALA A 31 12.68 -20.80 -16.34
CA ALA A 31 13.16 -21.76 -17.34
C ALA A 31 12.48 -21.54 -18.70
N LEU A 32 13.12 -20.82 -19.59
CA LEU A 32 12.92 -20.95 -21.03
C LEU A 32 14.27 -20.75 -21.73
N ALA A 33 14.96 -21.84 -21.91
CA ALA A 33 16.02 -21.95 -22.91
C ALA A 33 15.79 -23.26 -23.69
N ALA A 34 15.68 -23.07 -25.00
CA ALA A 34 15.96 -24.00 -26.06
C ALA A 34 15.07 -25.24 -26.27
N THR A 35 14.34 -25.24 -27.37
CA THR A 35 14.57 -26.21 -28.45
C THR A 35 14.03 -25.71 -29.79
N LEU A 36 14.93 -25.52 -30.73
CA LEU A 36 14.70 -25.40 -32.18
C LEU A 36 14.73 -26.78 -32.81
N ALA A 37 13.76 -27.12 -33.66
CA ALA A 37 13.88 -27.99 -34.83
C ALA A 37 12.61 -27.83 -35.62
N ALA A 38 12.62 -27.25 -36.77
CA ALA A 38 12.96 -27.66 -38.13
C ALA A 38 11.78 -28.29 -38.86
N CYS A 39 11.41 -27.67 -39.98
CA CYS A 39 11.26 -28.17 -41.34
C CYS A 39 10.35 -27.24 -42.14
N SER A 40 10.89 -26.55 -43.07
CA SER A 40 10.99 -26.67 -44.55
C SER A 40 9.64 -26.48 -45.26
N SER A 41 9.49 -25.64 -46.28
CA SER A 41 10.17 -25.60 -47.58
C SER A 41 9.65 -24.44 -48.45
N SER A 42 10.59 -23.89 -49.25
CA SER A 42 10.55 -23.42 -50.64
C SER A 42 9.62 -22.24 -50.99
N SER A 43 9.96 -21.23 -51.75
CA SER A 43 10.89 -21.12 -52.89
C SER A 43 11.05 -19.66 -53.34
N SER A 44 12.26 -19.34 -53.78
CA SER A 44 12.69 -18.60 -54.98
C SER A 44 12.48 -17.08 -55.10
N GLY A 45 13.60 -16.42 -55.41
CA GLY A 45 13.66 -15.26 -56.31
C GLY A 45 14.74 -14.23 -56.01
N SER A 46 15.93 -14.41 -56.63
CA SER A 46 17.06 -13.53 -56.93
C SER A 46 16.72 -12.06 -57.17
N THR A 47 17.60 -11.09 -56.91
CA THR A 47 18.87 -10.73 -57.60
C THR A 47 19.54 -9.50 -56.97
N THR A 48 20.81 -9.60 -56.70
CA THR A 48 21.99 -8.77 -56.96
C THR A 48 21.81 -7.25 -57.15
N THR A 49 22.59 -6.35 -56.53
CA THR A 49 23.96 -5.94 -56.90
C THR A 49 24.49 -4.80 -56.05
N ALA A 50 25.78 -4.97 -55.62
CA ALA A 50 26.87 -4.02 -55.52
C ALA A 50 26.82 -2.76 -54.63
N ALA A 51 27.84 -2.71 -53.75
CA ALA A 51 28.43 -1.52 -53.16
C ALA A 51 29.29 -0.73 -54.15
N PRO A 52 29.69 0.52 -53.85
CA PRO A 52 30.95 0.74 -53.14
C PRO A 52 31.07 1.93 -52.18
N ALA A 53 31.90 1.73 -51.20
CA ALA A 53 33.01 2.51 -50.60
C ALA A 53 32.87 3.99 -50.19
N THR A 54 33.17 4.19 -48.88
CA THR A 54 34.06 5.19 -48.21
C THR A 54 33.68 6.67 -48.22
N THR A 55 33.46 7.20 -47.00
CA THR A 55 34.36 8.19 -46.37
C THR A 55 34.01 8.45 -44.91
N ALA A 56 35.06 8.61 -44.08
CA ALA A 56 35.04 8.85 -42.67
C ALA A 56 34.46 10.23 -42.29
N GLY A 57 33.70 10.27 -41.19
CA GLY A 57 33.31 11.51 -40.52
C GLY A 57 32.90 11.20 -39.09
N ASN A 58 33.69 11.64 -38.13
CA ASN A 58 33.38 11.59 -36.70
C ASN A 58 32.07 12.36 -36.40
N GLY A 59 31.09 11.66 -35.90
CA GLY A 59 29.90 12.26 -35.33
C GLY A 59 29.33 11.30 -34.28
N ALA A 60 29.30 11.72 -33.04
CA ALA A 60 28.68 11.01 -31.94
C ALA A 60 27.19 10.76 -32.26
N THR A 61 26.85 9.52 -32.55
CA THR A 61 25.46 9.11 -32.80
C THR A 61 24.86 8.60 -31.49
N THR A 62 24.02 9.40 -30.90
CA THR A 62 23.06 8.95 -29.88
C THR A 62 22.15 7.91 -30.53
N THR A 63 22.35 6.66 -30.20
CA THR A 63 21.45 5.58 -30.62
C THR A 63 20.17 5.64 -29.79
N THR A 64 19.14 6.25 -30.33
CA THR A 64 17.78 6.14 -29.80
C THR A 64 17.29 4.72 -30.06
N MET A 65 17.36 3.88 -29.05
CA MET A 65 16.64 2.61 -29.08
C MET A 65 15.13 2.93 -29.06
N ALA A 66 14.42 2.55 -30.10
CA ALA A 66 12.97 2.50 -30.14
C ALA A 66 12.51 1.49 -29.08
N GLY A 67 12.10 2.00 -27.91
CA GLY A 67 11.50 1.23 -26.86
C GLY A 67 10.15 0.71 -27.32
N ALA A 68 9.96 -0.59 -27.30
CA ALA A 68 8.64 -1.20 -27.37
C ALA A 68 7.83 -0.72 -26.17
N THR A 69 6.94 0.22 -26.40
CA THR A 69 5.94 0.69 -25.43
C THR A 69 4.92 -0.42 -25.27
N THR A 70 5.12 -1.34 -24.34
CA THR A 70 4.01 -2.07 -23.76
C THR A 70 3.32 -1.12 -22.78
N THR A 71 2.46 -0.28 -23.30
CA THR A 71 1.41 0.38 -22.55
C THR A 71 0.57 -0.75 -21.95
N ALA A 72 0.71 -1.00 -20.64
CA ALA A 72 -0.37 -1.64 -19.91
C ALA A 72 -1.60 -0.75 -20.18
N ALA A 73 -2.56 -1.25 -20.91
CA ALA A 73 -3.77 -0.51 -21.23
C ALA A 73 -4.42 -0.13 -19.89
N ALA A 74 -4.53 1.16 -19.65
CA ALA A 74 -5.35 1.67 -18.56
C ALA A 74 -6.74 1.08 -18.76
N THR A 75 -7.17 0.23 -17.83
CA THR A 75 -8.49 -0.43 -17.89
C THR A 75 -9.51 0.31 -17.04
N GLY A 76 -9.13 1.45 -16.45
CA GLY A 76 -9.99 2.30 -15.63
C GLY A 76 -10.77 3.31 -16.45
N SER A 77 -11.89 3.74 -15.91
CA SER A 77 -12.65 4.91 -16.43
C SER A 77 -12.10 6.20 -15.82
N GLY A 78 -12.28 7.32 -16.52
CA GLY A 78 -12.05 8.64 -15.93
C GLY A 78 -13.02 8.91 -14.79
N ASN A 79 -12.66 9.83 -13.88
CA ASN A 79 -13.48 10.22 -12.73
C ASN A 79 -14.78 10.88 -13.18
N ALA A 80 -15.91 10.45 -12.59
CA ALA A 80 -17.24 10.98 -12.89
C ALA A 80 -17.55 12.30 -12.18
N ALA A 81 -16.72 12.75 -11.22
CA ALA A 81 -16.94 13.97 -10.47
C ALA A 81 -16.94 15.21 -11.38
N LYS A 82 -17.97 16.04 -11.21
CA LYS A 82 -18.12 17.34 -11.87
C LYS A 82 -18.36 18.40 -10.81
N PHE A 83 -17.54 19.42 -10.82
CA PHE A 83 -17.61 20.52 -9.85
C PHE A 83 -18.40 21.69 -10.42
N GLY A 84 -19.17 22.38 -9.57
CA GLY A 84 -19.93 23.56 -9.94
C GLY A 84 -21.40 23.49 -9.53
N GLY A 85 -22.17 24.47 -10.00
CA GLY A 85 -23.63 24.58 -9.75
C GLY A 85 -24.00 25.27 -8.43
N GLY A 86 -23.01 25.67 -7.61
CA GLY A 86 -23.25 26.50 -6.41
C GLY A 86 -23.70 25.73 -5.16
N GLY A 87 -23.93 24.41 -5.22
CA GLY A 87 -24.24 23.59 -4.05
C GLY A 87 -25.61 23.85 -3.40
N GLY A 88 -26.58 24.36 -4.17
CA GLY A 88 -27.86 24.81 -3.63
C GLY A 88 -28.95 23.75 -3.42
N ASP A 89 -28.74 22.52 -3.95
CA ASP A 89 -29.76 21.47 -3.95
C ASP A 89 -29.74 20.55 -2.72
N GLY A 90 -28.75 20.73 -1.83
CA GLY A 90 -28.61 19.94 -0.61
C GLY A 90 -27.16 19.89 -0.13
N THR A 91 -26.92 19.06 0.89
CA THR A 91 -25.59 18.81 1.44
C THR A 91 -25.31 17.32 1.42
N LEU A 92 -24.17 16.94 0.83
CA LEU A 92 -23.56 15.63 0.99
C LEU A 92 -22.60 15.69 2.18
N LYS A 93 -22.75 14.80 3.14
CA LYS A 93 -21.86 14.70 4.30
C LYS A 93 -20.94 13.49 4.17
N ILE A 94 -19.65 13.71 4.15
CA ILE A 94 -18.62 12.66 4.14
C ILE A 94 -17.93 12.66 5.50
N GLY A 95 -18.06 11.57 6.27
CA GLY A 95 -17.28 11.37 7.48
C GLY A 95 -15.86 10.95 7.10
N PHE A 96 -14.86 11.52 7.75
CA PHE A 96 -13.46 11.14 7.53
C PHE A 96 -12.76 10.88 8.85
N THR A 97 -12.07 9.74 8.96
CA THR A 97 -11.33 9.35 10.16
C THR A 97 -9.88 9.02 9.82
N ALA A 98 -8.97 9.52 10.63
CA ALA A 98 -7.54 9.21 10.59
C ALA A 98 -6.89 9.53 11.93
N PRO A 99 -5.75 8.92 12.30
CA PRO A 99 -4.97 9.35 13.45
C PRO A 99 -4.14 10.59 13.07
N ILE A 100 -4.28 11.68 13.81
CA ILE A 100 -3.39 12.83 13.74
C ILE A 100 -2.68 13.08 15.09
N THR A 101 -3.03 12.29 16.11
CA THR A 101 -2.37 12.26 17.41
C THR A 101 -2.01 10.83 17.81
N GLY A 102 -1.06 10.68 18.75
CA GLY A 102 -0.57 9.38 19.23
C GLY A 102 0.48 8.72 18.33
N PRO A 103 0.80 7.43 18.57
CA PRO A 103 1.91 6.72 17.91
C PRO A 103 1.75 6.54 16.40
N LEU A 104 0.53 6.63 15.88
CA LEU A 104 0.19 6.51 14.46
C LEU A 104 -0.06 7.87 13.77
N ALA A 105 0.24 8.99 14.42
CA ALA A 105 -0.04 10.33 13.89
C ALA A 105 0.55 10.58 12.49
N GLY A 106 1.69 9.95 12.17
CA GLY A 106 2.31 10.03 10.84
C GLY A 106 1.38 9.57 9.71
N PHE A 107 0.45 8.63 9.97
CA PHE A 107 -0.50 8.16 8.97
C PHE A 107 -1.53 9.23 8.56
N GLY A 108 -1.73 10.24 9.38
CA GLY A 108 -2.62 11.37 9.10
C GLY A 108 -1.90 12.65 8.70
N GLU A 109 -0.57 12.67 8.57
CA GLU A 109 0.20 13.91 8.34
C GLU A 109 -0.17 14.64 7.03
N ALA A 110 -0.65 13.92 6.02
CA ALA A 110 -1.05 14.50 4.75
C ALA A 110 -2.48 15.08 4.76
N ASN A 111 -3.28 14.81 5.79
CA ASN A 111 -4.73 15.05 5.77
C ASN A 111 -5.09 16.52 5.57
N ASP A 112 -4.48 17.44 6.32
CA ASP A 112 -4.81 18.87 6.22
C ASP A 112 -4.53 19.41 4.82
N PHE A 113 -3.41 19.03 4.23
CA PHE A 113 -3.05 19.42 2.87
C PHE A 113 -4.05 18.87 1.85
N ILE A 114 -4.38 17.58 1.95
CA ILE A 114 -5.32 16.94 1.03
C ILE A 114 -6.73 17.51 1.21
N LEU A 115 -7.21 17.62 2.45
CA LEU A 115 -8.53 18.18 2.72
C LEU A 115 -8.68 19.61 2.21
N LYS A 116 -7.62 20.43 2.36
CA LYS A 116 -7.61 21.77 1.78
C LYS A 116 -7.77 21.73 0.27
N GLY A 117 -6.97 20.92 -0.44
CA GLY A 117 -7.04 20.79 -1.90
C GLY A 117 -8.40 20.26 -2.38
N ILE A 118 -8.97 19.28 -1.69
CA ILE A 118 -10.30 18.74 -2.00
C ILE A 118 -11.39 19.77 -1.74
N ASN A 119 -11.35 20.50 -0.63
CA ASN A 119 -12.32 21.55 -0.33
C ASN A 119 -12.23 22.72 -1.34
N ASP A 120 -11.03 23.04 -1.83
CA ASP A 120 -10.84 24.05 -2.89
C ASP A 120 -11.52 23.61 -4.21
N LEU A 121 -11.53 22.31 -4.55
CA LEU A 121 -12.26 21.75 -5.68
C LEU A 121 -13.78 21.80 -5.47
N LEU A 122 -14.24 21.56 -4.23
CA LEU A 122 -15.65 21.44 -3.86
C LEU A 122 -16.33 22.78 -3.57
N LYS A 123 -15.61 23.90 -3.57
CA LYS A 123 -16.11 25.22 -3.16
C LYS A 123 -17.37 25.68 -3.92
N ASP A 124 -17.51 25.28 -5.18
CA ASP A 124 -18.63 25.64 -6.03
C ASP A 124 -19.67 24.50 -6.15
N GLY A 125 -19.56 23.46 -5.31
CA GLY A 125 -20.45 22.31 -5.25
C GLY A 125 -19.99 21.12 -6.09
N LEU A 126 -20.59 19.97 -5.84
CA LEU A 126 -20.43 18.70 -6.55
C LEU A 126 -21.73 18.33 -7.25
N MET A 127 -21.67 18.04 -8.54
CA MET A 127 -22.83 17.54 -9.29
C MET A 127 -23.10 16.07 -8.96
N ILE A 128 -24.29 15.78 -8.49
CA ILE A 128 -24.79 14.43 -8.18
C ILE A 128 -26.10 14.25 -8.96
N GLY A 129 -26.05 13.49 -10.04
CA GLY A 129 -27.12 13.52 -11.05
C GLY A 129 -27.25 14.91 -11.66
N ASP A 130 -28.47 15.46 -11.68
CA ASP A 130 -28.76 16.79 -12.23
C ASP A 130 -28.72 17.90 -11.17
N LYS A 131 -28.31 17.61 -9.95
CA LYS A 131 -28.33 18.51 -8.79
C LYS A 131 -26.93 18.86 -8.33
N SER A 132 -26.78 20.08 -7.79
CA SER A 132 -25.51 20.54 -7.22
C SER A 132 -25.60 20.55 -5.69
N TYR A 133 -24.73 19.78 -5.05
CA TYR A 133 -24.66 19.62 -3.60
C TYR A 133 -23.45 20.35 -3.02
N LYS A 134 -23.64 21.01 -1.89
CA LYS A 134 -22.54 21.34 -0.99
C LYS A 134 -21.97 20.04 -0.44
N VAL A 135 -20.65 19.93 -0.32
CA VAL A 135 -20.02 18.78 0.32
C VAL A 135 -19.39 19.22 1.64
N ASP A 136 -19.80 18.58 2.72
CA ASP A 136 -19.23 18.73 4.05
C ASP A 136 -18.38 17.50 4.39
N ILE A 137 -17.06 17.67 4.49
CA ILE A 137 -16.15 16.62 4.96
C ILE A 137 -15.93 16.82 6.46
N ILE A 138 -16.51 15.94 7.28
CA ILE A 138 -16.45 16.00 8.74
C ILE A 138 -15.34 15.09 9.24
N PHE A 139 -14.21 15.68 9.64
CA PHE A 139 -13.06 14.96 10.13
C PHE A 139 -13.13 14.72 11.65
N LYS A 140 -12.75 13.49 12.09
CA LYS A 140 -12.54 13.16 13.50
C LYS A 140 -11.23 12.39 13.68
N ASP A 141 -10.35 12.87 14.59
CA ASP A 141 -9.14 12.19 15.02
C ASP A 141 -9.49 10.91 15.79
N VAL A 142 -8.89 9.79 15.41
CA VAL A 142 -9.04 8.51 16.11
C VAL A 142 -7.99 8.30 17.22
N GLU A 143 -7.10 9.27 17.43
CA GLU A 143 -6.15 9.32 18.55
C GLU A 143 -5.26 8.07 18.67
N SER A 144 -5.00 7.39 17.56
CA SER A 144 -4.26 6.10 17.51
C SER A 144 -4.83 5.03 18.45
N ASN A 145 -6.15 5.06 18.68
CA ASN A 145 -6.84 4.17 19.60
C ASN A 145 -8.07 3.52 18.95
N SER A 146 -8.17 2.20 19.02
CA SER A 146 -9.21 1.39 18.39
C SER A 146 -10.62 1.68 18.91
N ASP A 147 -10.76 1.87 20.24
CA ASP A 147 -12.06 2.18 20.85
C ASP A 147 -12.51 3.60 20.47
N THR A 148 -11.57 4.55 20.45
CA THR A 148 -11.81 5.91 19.96
C THR A 148 -12.22 5.87 18.49
N ALA A 149 -11.58 5.05 17.65
CA ALA A 149 -11.93 4.91 16.24
C ALA A 149 -13.38 4.44 16.06
N ALA A 150 -13.80 3.41 16.80
CA ALA A 150 -15.18 2.94 16.82
C ALA A 150 -16.15 4.05 17.27
N ALA A 151 -15.83 4.76 18.37
CA ALA A 151 -16.67 5.83 18.91
C ALA A 151 -16.79 7.02 17.94
N ARG A 152 -15.70 7.43 17.27
CA ARG A 152 -15.71 8.51 16.27
C ARG A 152 -16.54 8.13 15.05
N ALA A 153 -16.44 6.88 14.58
CA ALA A 153 -17.27 6.38 13.49
C ALA A 153 -18.75 6.37 13.88
N SER A 154 -19.09 5.85 15.06
CA SER A 154 -20.47 5.86 15.57
C SER A 154 -21.03 7.28 15.65
N SER A 155 -20.26 8.24 16.18
CA SER A 155 -20.70 9.65 16.27
C SER A 155 -20.88 10.28 14.87
N LEU A 156 -20.00 10.04 13.91
CA LEU A 156 -20.18 10.52 12.53
C LEU A 156 -21.46 9.95 11.89
N ILE A 157 -21.75 8.68 12.15
CA ILE A 157 -22.90 7.99 11.57
C ILE A 157 -24.22 8.43 12.24
N LEU A 158 -24.26 8.45 13.58
CA LEU A 158 -25.50 8.59 14.34
C LEU A 158 -25.82 10.05 14.71
N ASP A 159 -24.79 10.84 15.06
CA ASP A 159 -24.97 12.23 15.51
C ASP A 159 -24.85 13.20 14.33
N ASP A 160 -23.80 13.05 13.51
CA ASP A 160 -23.54 13.94 12.36
C ASP A 160 -24.38 13.55 11.13
N GLY A 161 -24.83 12.29 11.05
CA GLY A 161 -25.69 11.78 9.99
C GLY A 161 -25.02 11.76 8.63
N VAL A 162 -23.79 11.23 8.55
CA VAL A 162 -23.02 11.17 7.29
C VAL A 162 -23.64 10.21 6.26
N ASP A 163 -23.52 10.55 4.99
CA ASP A 163 -24.01 9.77 3.86
C ASP A 163 -23.02 8.66 3.48
N MET A 164 -21.73 8.91 3.65
CA MET A 164 -20.65 7.93 3.47
C MET A 164 -19.47 8.22 4.40
N MET A 165 -18.59 7.24 4.53
CA MET A 165 -17.39 7.32 5.34
C MET A 165 -16.12 7.10 4.50
N CYS A 166 -15.08 7.80 4.88
CA CYS A 166 -13.70 7.58 4.44
C CYS A 166 -12.81 7.30 5.67
N SER A 167 -11.87 6.37 5.57
CA SER A 167 -10.98 6.06 6.68
C SER A 167 -9.58 5.69 6.19
N ILE A 168 -8.56 6.19 6.88
CA ILE A 168 -7.17 6.00 6.50
C ILE A 168 -6.32 5.73 7.74
N ALA A 169 -5.72 4.57 7.83
CA ALA A 169 -4.72 4.15 8.83
C ALA A 169 -4.41 2.65 8.75
N THR A 170 -3.78 2.15 9.83
CA THR A 170 -3.53 0.73 10.08
C THR A 170 -4.82 -0.06 10.37
N PRO A 171 -4.80 -1.40 10.31
CA PRO A 171 -6.00 -2.22 10.54
C PRO A 171 -6.68 -1.94 11.87
N GLU A 172 -5.91 -1.65 12.93
CA GLU A 172 -6.43 -1.37 14.27
C GLU A 172 -7.35 -0.14 14.31
N MET A 173 -7.13 0.81 13.38
CA MET A 173 -7.92 2.03 13.29
C MET A 173 -9.07 1.89 12.31
N ILE A 174 -8.81 1.33 11.12
CA ILE A 174 -9.83 1.29 10.06
C ILE A 174 -10.86 0.16 10.24
N ASN A 175 -10.49 -0.98 10.86
CA ASN A 175 -11.41 -2.09 11.04
C ASN A 175 -12.60 -1.71 11.94
N PRO A 176 -12.42 -1.12 13.13
CA PRO A 176 -13.57 -0.71 13.95
C PRO A 176 -14.43 0.36 13.25
N VAL A 177 -13.86 1.26 12.47
CA VAL A 177 -14.63 2.23 11.65
C VAL A 177 -15.48 1.50 10.61
N ALA A 178 -14.89 0.59 9.86
CA ALA A 178 -15.58 -0.17 8.83
C ALA A 178 -16.65 -1.10 9.43
N ASP A 179 -16.44 -1.66 10.63
CA ASP A 179 -17.44 -2.47 11.32
C ASP A 179 -18.65 -1.63 11.77
N GLN A 180 -18.45 -0.39 12.24
CA GLN A 180 -19.54 0.53 12.53
C GLN A 180 -20.33 0.89 11.24
N CYS A 181 -19.64 1.08 10.13
CA CYS A 181 -20.27 1.35 8.84
C CYS A 181 -21.09 0.16 8.34
N GLU A 182 -20.55 -1.06 8.45
CA GLU A 182 -21.24 -2.29 8.06
C GLU A 182 -22.50 -2.52 8.91
N ALA A 183 -22.39 -2.29 10.22
CA ALA A 183 -23.52 -2.47 11.16
C ALA A 183 -24.65 -1.47 10.96
N ASN A 184 -24.33 -0.26 10.49
CA ASN A 184 -25.31 0.84 10.34
C ASN A 184 -25.71 1.11 8.88
N GLY A 185 -25.25 0.29 7.93
CA GLY A 185 -25.61 0.45 6.52
C GLY A 185 -25.10 1.76 5.90
N VAL A 186 -23.83 2.12 6.20
CA VAL A 186 -23.19 3.33 5.67
C VAL A 186 -22.04 2.93 4.76
N PRO A 187 -22.00 3.39 3.49
CA PRO A 187 -20.89 3.12 2.59
C PRO A 187 -19.57 3.64 3.17
N CYS A 188 -18.52 2.83 3.13
CA CYS A 188 -17.21 3.21 3.63
C CYS A 188 -16.11 2.82 2.66
N LEU A 189 -15.24 3.77 2.36
CA LEU A 189 -14.01 3.56 1.62
C LEU A 189 -12.83 3.70 2.56
N SER A 190 -11.86 2.77 2.47
CA SER A 190 -10.69 2.80 3.34
C SER A 190 -9.41 2.38 2.62
N THR A 191 -8.25 2.80 3.18
CA THR A 191 -6.94 2.49 2.64
C THR A 191 -5.85 2.48 3.73
N LEU A 192 -4.62 2.13 3.36
CA LEU A 192 -3.38 2.10 4.17
C LEU A 192 -3.22 0.88 5.10
N ALA A 193 -4.06 -0.12 5.01
CA ALA A 193 -3.82 -1.40 5.65
C ALA A 193 -3.61 -2.50 4.61
N PRO A 194 -2.71 -3.45 4.80
CA PRO A 194 -2.69 -4.65 3.96
C PRO A 194 -4.07 -5.29 3.94
N TRP A 195 -4.52 -5.72 2.75
CA TRP A 195 -5.92 -6.12 2.61
C TRP A 195 -6.30 -7.36 3.46
N GLN A 196 -5.35 -8.24 3.77
CA GLN A 196 -5.63 -9.43 4.58
C GLN A 196 -6.00 -9.09 6.04
N PRO A 197 -5.19 -8.33 6.81
CA PRO A 197 -5.59 -7.94 8.16
C PRO A 197 -6.84 -7.05 8.17
N TYR A 198 -7.11 -6.26 7.13
CA TYR A 198 -8.40 -5.59 6.99
C TYR A 198 -9.53 -6.59 6.82
N PHE A 199 -9.44 -7.51 5.86
CA PHE A 199 -10.54 -8.38 5.47
C PHE A 199 -10.76 -9.52 6.48
N PHE A 200 -9.71 -10.28 6.79
CA PHE A 200 -9.80 -11.43 7.70
C PHE A 200 -9.82 -11.02 9.17
N GLY A 201 -9.19 -9.91 9.54
CA GLY A 201 -9.29 -9.34 10.88
C GLY A 201 -10.73 -8.96 11.26
N ARG A 202 -11.57 -8.65 10.27
CA ARG A 202 -13.01 -8.41 10.39
C ARG A 202 -13.86 -9.66 10.14
N LYS A 203 -13.26 -10.84 10.11
CA LYS A 203 -13.92 -12.14 9.83
C LYS A 203 -14.63 -12.17 8.47
N GLY A 204 -14.07 -11.49 7.45
CA GLY A 204 -14.62 -11.47 6.10
C GLY A 204 -14.67 -12.86 5.46
N ASP A 205 -15.81 -13.22 4.89
CA ASP A 205 -15.99 -14.43 4.11
C ASP A 205 -15.64 -14.11 2.63
N PRO A 206 -14.61 -14.70 2.04
CA PRO A 206 -14.21 -14.40 0.66
C PRO A 206 -15.31 -14.64 -0.38
N ALA A 207 -16.25 -15.54 -0.10
CA ALA A 207 -17.35 -15.83 -1.02
C ALA A 207 -18.47 -14.78 -0.96
N LYS A 208 -18.64 -14.11 0.19
CA LYS A 208 -19.73 -13.14 0.44
C LYS A 208 -19.22 -11.70 0.40
N GLY A 209 -18.03 -11.44 0.97
CA GLY A 209 -17.52 -10.11 1.22
C GLY A 209 -18.35 -9.33 2.23
N PHE A 210 -18.23 -8.02 2.16
CA PHE A 210 -19.02 -7.05 2.94
C PHE A 210 -20.09 -6.39 2.07
N ASN A 211 -21.08 -5.75 2.66
CA ASN A 211 -22.16 -5.08 1.91
C ASN A 211 -21.89 -3.59 1.71
N TRP A 212 -21.24 -2.94 2.68
CA TRP A 212 -21.13 -1.49 2.75
C TRP A 212 -19.69 -0.98 2.70
N THR A 213 -18.69 -1.85 2.93
CA THR A 213 -17.32 -1.41 3.16
C THR A 213 -16.37 -1.94 2.10
N TYR A 214 -15.54 -1.07 1.55
CA TYR A 214 -14.62 -1.31 0.45
C TYR A 214 -13.23 -0.81 0.83
N HIS A 215 -12.19 -1.53 0.41
CA HIS A 215 -10.83 -1.24 0.79
C HIS A 215 -9.87 -1.40 -0.38
N PHE A 216 -8.95 -0.45 -0.54
CA PHE A 216 -7.90 -0.56 -1.55
C PHE A 216 -6.53 -0.35 -0.92
N PHE A 217 -5.68 -1.32 -1.07
CA PHE A 217 -4.26 -1.29 -0.70
C PHE A 217 -3.56 -2.54 -1.22
N TRP A 218 -2.24 -2.61 -1.03
CA TRP A 218 -1.48 -3.82 -1.33
C TRP A 218 -1.77 -4.94 -0.31
N GLY A 219 -1.31 -6.16 -0.63
CA GLY A 219 -1.48 -7.34 0.22
C GLY A 219 -0.17 -7.86 0.79
N ALA A 220 -0.27 -8.61 1.88
CA ALA A 220 0.87 -9.26 2.54
C ALA A 220 1.69 -10.12 1.56
N GLU A 221 1.04 -10.77 0.59
CA GLU A 221 1.70 -11.57 -0.46
C GLU A 221 2.62 -10.72 -1.36
N GLN A 222 2.23 -9.46 -1.64
CA GLN A 222 3.06 -8.55 -2.41
C GLN A 222 4.27 -8.11 -1.61
N LEU A 223 4.08 -7.77 -0.32
CA LEU A 223 5.18 -7.36 0.56
C LEU A 223 6.21 -8.48 0.73
N VAL A 224 5.73 -9.70 1.01
CA VAL A 224 6.60 -10.89 1.10
C VAL A 224 7.37 -11.11 -0.21
N GLY A 225 6.71 -10.97 -1.36
CA GLY A 225 7.33 -11.09 -2.68
C GLY A 225 8.41 -10.03 -2.91
N VAL A 226 8.08 -8.76 -2.65
CA VAL A 226 9.00 -7.63 -2.82
C VAL A 226 10.23 -7.76 -1.92
N PHE A 227 10.03 -8.06 -0.63
CA PHE A 227 11.14 -8.23 0.31
C PHE A 227 12.00 -9.46 -0.03
N THR A 228 11.39 -10.57 -0.44
CA THR A 228 12.13 -11.75 -0.89
C THR A 228 13.03 -11.46 -2.09
N GLU A 229 12.57 -10.66 -3.05
CA GLU A 229 13.41 -10.23 -4.18
C GLU A 229 14.57 -9.35 -3.73
N MET A 230 14.34 -8.44 -2.78
CA MET A 230 15.40 -7.62 -2.19
C MET A 230 16.43 -8.48 -1.45
N TRP A 231 16.01 -9.48 -0.69
CA TRP A 231 16.91 -10.41 0.00
C TRP A 231 17.77 -11.22 -1.00
N ASN A 232 17.16 -11.66 -2.11
CA ASN A 232 17.88 -12.40 -3.16
C ASN A 232 18.93 -11.56 -3.90
N ALA A 233 18.82 -10.23 -3.85
CA ALA A 233 19.79 -9.33 -4.46
C ALA A 233 21.09 -9.16 -3.63
N VAL A 234 21.11 -9.63 -2.36
CA VAL A 234 22.24 -9.46 -1.44
C VAL A 234 22.84 -10.82 -1.07
N SER A 235 24.16 -10.95 -1.16
CA SER A 235 24.86 -12.17 -0.73
C SER A 235 24.88 -12.29 0.80
N THR A 236 24.16 -13.27 1.33
CA THR A 236 23.99 -13.52 2.76
C THR A 236 24.09 -15.00 3.10
N ASN A 237 24.14 -15.33 4.40
CA ASN A 237 24.04 -16.71 4.89
C ASN A 237 22.61 -17.25 4.86
N LYS A 238 21.63 -16.44 4.40
CA LYS A 238 20.20 -16.76 4.34
C LYS A 238 19.51 -16.99 5.69
N ASN A 239 20.08 -16.52 6.80
CA ASN A 239 19.39 -16.48 8.08
C ASN A 239 18.60 -15.17 8.17
N LEU A 240 17.27 -15.29 8.19
CA LEU A 240 16.31 -14.19 8.26
C LEU A 240 15.70 -14.10 9.64
N GLY A 241 15.91 -13.00 10.35
CA GLY A 241 15.18 -12.67 11.56
C GLY A 241 13.89 -11.93 11.24
N ILE A 242 12.79 -12.27 11.90
CA ILE A 242 11.52 -11.54 11.76
C ILE A 242 11.18 -10.78 13.04
N LEU A 243 10.86 -9.49 12.89
CA LEU A 243 10.50 -8.57 13.98
C LEU A 243 9.04 -8.13 13.79
N CYS A 244 8.12 -8.83 14.43
CA CYS A 244 6.68 -8.59 14.30
C CYS A 244 6.04 -8.33 15.66
N ALA A 245 5.20 -7.30 15.75
CA ALA A 245 4.45 -6.96 16.94
C ALA A 245 3.26 -7.91 17.15
N ASN A 246 2.71 -7.91 18.35
CA ASN A 246 1.42 -8.52 18.65
C ASN A 246 0.29 -7.57 18.26
N ASP A 247 0.17 -7.33 16.96
CA ASP A 247 -0.87 -6.54 16.33
C ASP A 247 -1.40 -7.27 15.06
N PRO A 248 -2.47 -6.82 14.41
CA PRO A 248 -3.02 -7.47 13.23
C PRO A 248 -2.03 -7.60 12.07
N ASP A 249 -1.21 -6.57 11.80
CA ASP A 249 -0.20 -6.60 10.75
C ASP A 249 0.91 -7.60 11.08
N GLY A 250 1.45 -7.51 12.30
CA GLY A 250 2.49 -8.40 12.77
C GLY A 250 2.04 -9.87 12.81
N SER A 251 0.79 -10.11 13.19
CA SER A 251 0.19 -11.45 13.18
C SER A 251 0.05 -11.99 11.76
N ALA A 252 -0.43 -11.17 10.82
CA ALA A 252 -0.59 -11.57 9.42
C ALA A 252 0.76 -11.86 8.74
N LEU A 253 1.78 -11.01 8.97
CA LEU A 253 3.09 -11.19 8.34
C LEU A 253 3.99 -12.21 9.04
N ALA A 254 3.70 -12.59 10.26
CA ALA A 254 4.35 -13.70 10.94
C ALA A 254 3.67 -15.05 10.74
N ASP A 255 2.52 -15.08 10.05
CA ASP A 255 1.82 -16.34 9.79
C ASP A 255 2.69 -17.31 8.99
N ALA A 256 2.77 -18.54 9.49
CA ALA A 256 3.67 -19.57 8.94
C ALA A 256 3.29 -20.04 7.53
N LYS A 257 2.05 -19.76 7.08
CA LYS A 257 1.53 -20.23 5.77
C LYS A 257 1.47 -19.11 4.72
N THR A 258 1.33 -17.85 5.15
CA THR A 258 1.01 -16.74 4.26
C THR A 258 1.93 -15.53 4.46
N GLY A 259 2.66 -15.46 5.58
CA GLY A 259 3.55 -14.37 5.94
C GLY A 259 5.00 -14.56 5.51
N PHE A 260 5.89 -13.82 6.14
CA PHE A 260 7.34 -13.91 5.90
C PHE A 260 7.91 -15.32 6.01
N PRO A 261 7.52 -16.17 7.02
CA PRO A 261 8.06 -17.52 7.12
C PRO A 261 7.79 -18.38 5.89
N ALA A 262 6.59 -18.29 5.31
CA ALA A 262 6.24 -19.05 4.12
C ALA A 262 7.07 -18.63 2.90
N GLY A 263 7.11 -17.32 2.62
CA GLY A 263 7.88 -16.78 1.49
C GLY A 263 9.37 -17.01 1.63
N ALA A 264 9.92 -16.77 2.80
CA ALA A 264 11.33 -16.97 3.09
C ALA A 264 11.75 -18.44 2.94
N THR A 265 11.00 -19.38 3.54
CA THR A 265 11.29 -20.83 3.42
C THR A 265 11.19 -21.29 1.97
N GLY A 266 10.17 -20.83 1.24
CA GLY A 266 10.02 -21.13 -0.19
C GLY A 266 11.18 -20.63 -1.06
N ALA A 267 11.86 -19.56 -0.64
CA ALA A 267 13.05 -19.00 -1.29
C ALA A 267 14.38 -19.54 -0.74
N GLY A 268 14.34 -20.52 0.18
CA GLY A 268 15.51 -21.18 0.74
C GLY A 268 16.21 -20.42 1.87
N TYR A 269 15.47 -19.57 2.59
CA TYR A 269 15.95 -18.90 3.81
C TYR A 269 15.58 -19.69 5.06
N THR A 270 16.44 -19.58 6.07
CA THR A 270 16.18 -20.08 7.43
C THR A 270 15.58 -18.95 8.25
N VAL A 271 14.35 -19.14 8.74
CA VAL A 271 13.65 -18.13 9.54
C VAL A 271 13.97 -18.27 11.01
N VAL A 272 14.34 -17.16 11.63
CA VAL A 272 14.48 -16.99 13.08
C VAL A 272 13.31 -16.14 13.56
N ASP A 273 12.34 -16.78 14.18
CA ASP A 273 11.15 -16.14 14.74
C ASP A 273 11.21 -16.14 16.27
N PRO A 274 11.48 -15.00 16.93
CA PRO A 274 11.53 -14.90 18.39
C PRO A 274 10.13 -14.79 19.04
N GLY A 275 9.06 -14.85 18.26
CA GLY A 275 7.68 -14.60 18.70
C GLY A 275 7.25 -13.15 18.50
N ARG A 276 6.09 -12.84 19.05
CA ARG A 276 5.47 -11.50 18.94
C ARG A 276 5.85 -10.65 20.16
N PHE A 277 6.37 -9.46 19.91
CA PHE A 277 6.63 -8.51 21.00
C PHE A 277 5.37 -7.65 21.28
N THR A 278 5.26 -7.15 22.49
CA THR A 278 4.19 -6.22 22.85
C THR A 278 4.43 -4.86 22.24
N VAL A 279 3.42 -4.27 21.60
CA VAL A 279 3.47 -2.91 21.04
C VAL A 279 3.93 -1.90 22.10
N LEU A 280 4.77 -0.96 21.69
CA LEU A 280 5.43 0.05 22.53
C LEU A 280 6.36 -0.58 23.59
N SER A 281 7.02 -1.67 23.25
CA SER A 281 8.02 -2.31 24.11
C SER A 281 9.24 -1.42 24.30
N SER A 282 9.75 -1.36 25.52
CA SER A 282 10.96 -0.62 25.87
C SER A 282 12.24 -1.47 25.87
N ASP A 283 12.13 -2.81 25.75
CA ASP A 283 13.25 -3.74 25.79
C ASP A 283 13.13 -4.83 24.73
N PHE A 284 14.16 -4.89 23.88
CA PHE A 284 14.30 -5.87 22.81
C PHE A 284 15.53 -6.78 22.98
N SER A 285 16.20 -6.73 24.14
CA SER A 285 17.47 -7.43 24.38
C SER A 285 17.39 -8.93 24.11
N SER A 286 16.30 -9.58 24.51
CA SER A 286 16.08 -11.02 24.28
C SER A 286 15.97 -11.35 22.78
N ILE A 287 15.25 -10.52 22.00
CA ILE A 287 15.08 -10.69 20.55
C ILE A 287 16.42 -10.49 19.85
N ILE A 288 17.14 -9.43 20.21
CA ILE A 288 18.47 -9.12 19.64
C ILE A 288 19.46 -10.26 19.96
N GLY A 289 19.45 -10.77 21.18
CA GLY A 289 20.26 -11.94 21.58
C GLY A 289 20.01 -13.14 20.67
N GLN A 290 18.75 -13.51 20.47
CA GLN A 290 18.39 -14.63 19.59
C GLN A 290 18.86 -14.42 18.13
N PHE A 291 18.75 -13.19 17.60
CA PHE A 291 19.23 -12.90 16.25
C PHE A 291 20.75 -13.02 16.13
N LYS A 292 21.49 -12.58 17.15
CA LYS A 292 22.95 -12.73 17.19
C LYS A 292 23.36 -14.19 17.32
N ASP A 293 22.76 -14.95 18.21
CA ASP A 293 23.07 -16.37 18.42
C ASP A 293 22.82 -17.23 17.18
N LYS A 294 21.83 -16.84 16.36
CA LYS A 294 21.51 -17.49 15.08
C LYS A 294 22.21 -16.88 13.88
N ASN A 295 23.12 -15.93 14.12
CA ASN A 295 23.86 -15.25 13.05
C ASN A 295 22.93 -14.71 11.95
N VAL A 296 21.90 -13.97 12.32
CA VAL A 296 20.94 -13.35 11.40
C VAL A 296 21.65 -12.27 10.58
N GLU A 297 21.62 -12.41 9.26
CA GLU A 297 22.19 -11.43 8.32
C GLU A 297 21.11 -10.61 7.59
N ILE A 298 19.86 -11.02 7.64
CA ILE A 298 18.73 -10.29 7.11
C ILE A 298 17.71 -10.09 8.21
N LEU A 299 17.24 -8.86 8.38
CA LEU A 299 16.13 -8.51 9.25
C LEU A 299 14.93 -8.11 8.42
N ALA A 300 13.77 -8.70 8.68
CA ALA A 300 12.49 -8.25 8.15
C ALA A 300 11.49 -7.99 9.28
N GLY A 301 10.52 -7.12 9.06
CA GLY A 301 9.51 -6.87 10.09
C GLY A 301 8.49 -5.81 9.70
N ILE A 302 7.52 -5.64 10.61
CA ILE A 302 6.46 -4.62 10.49
C ILE A 302 6.12 -4.01 11.87
N PRO A 303 7.12 -3.50 12.60
CA PRO A 303 6.88 -2.81 13.86
C PRO A 303 6.26 -1.42 13.64
N LEU A 304 5.76 -0.81 14.71
CA LEU A 304 5.46 0.63 14.73
C LEU A 304 6.76 1.47 14.70
N PRO A 305 6.72 2.74 14.24
CA PRO A 305 7.90 3.61 14.22
C PRO A 305 8.61 3.71 15.58
N PRO A 306 7.93 3.93 16.75
CA PRO A 306 8.59 3.96 18.05
C PRO A 306 9.26 2.63 18.45
N ASP A 307 8.61 1.50 18.15
CA ASP A 307 9.14 0.17 18.45
C ASP A 307 10.42 -0.10 17.67
N PHE A 308 10.41 0.22 16.37
CA PHE A 308 11.58 0.06 15.53
C PHE A 308 12.73 0.97 15.98
N ALA A 309 12.47 2.22 16.30
CA ALA A 309 13.49 3.14 16.79
C ALA A 309 14.16 2.62 18.08
N THR A 310 13.37 2.10 19.03
CA THR A 310 13.87 1.49 20.25
C THR A 310 14.68 0.22 19.96
N PHE A 311 14.12 -0.70 19.17
CA PHE A 311 14.81 -1.92 18.75
C PHE A 311 16.13 -1.62 18.05
N TRP A 312 16.12 -0.73 17.07
CA TRP A 312 17.29 -0.44 16.24
C TRP A 312 18.42 0.23 17.03
N THR A 313 18.07 1.13 17.94
CA THR A 313 19.02 1.73 18.86
C THR A 313 19.68 0.65 19.74
N GLN A 314 18.91 -0.23 20.36
CA GLN A 314 19.42 -1.33 21.18
C GLN A 314 20.22 -2.34 20.36
N ALA A 315 19.80 -2.63 19.13
CA ALA A 315 20.52 -3.50 18.20
C ALA A 315 21.93 -2.97 17.90
N LYS A 316 22.04 -1.68 17.59
CA LYS A 316 23.34 -1.04 17.36
C LYS A 316 24.22 -1.06 18.60
N GLN A 317 23.68 -0.72 19.78
CA GLN A 317 24.39 -0.75 21.05
C GLN A 317 24.91 -2.15 21.39
N GLN A 318 24.17 -3.20 21.06
CA GLN A 318 24.53 -4.60 21.30
C GLN A 318 25.36 -5.22 20.15
N GLY A 319 25.73 -4.43 19.13
CA GLY A 319 26.56 -4.87 18.01
C GLY A 319 25.83 -5.82 17.03
N PHE A 320 24.51 -5.78 16.95
CA PHE A 320 23.75 -6.48 15.94
C PHE A 320 23.69 -5.62 14.66
N ASN A 321 24.37 -6.09 13.61
CA ASN A 321 24.52 -5.39 12.33
C ASN A 321 24.22 -6.33 11.17
N PRO A 322 22.94 -6.59 10.85
CA PRO A 322 22.55 -7.40 9.69
C PRO A 322 22.98 -6.70 8.38
N LYS A 323 23.22 -7.48 7.33
CA LYS A 323 23.63 -6.98 6.00
C LYS A 323 22.50 -6.29 5.25
N LEU A 324 21.26 -6.70 5.53
CA LEU A 324 20.06 -6.11 4.93
C LEU A 324 18.95 -6.01 5.97
N VAL A 325 18.28 -4.86 5.97
CA VAL A 325 17.16 -4.56 6.87
C VAL A 325 15.97 -4.10 6.03
N THR A 326 14.92 -4.90 5.99
CA THR A 326 13.67 -4.63 5.27
C THR A 326 12.55 -4.48 6.28
N ILE A 327 12.16 -3.24 6.57
CA ILE A 327 11.18 -2.91 7.60
C ILE A 327 10.00 -2.19 6.98
N ALA A 328 8.86 -2.84 7.04
CA ALA A 328 7.59 -2.24 6.67
C ALA A 328 7.05 -1.34 7.80
N LYS A 329 6.13 -0.44 7.45
CA LYS A 329 5.39 0.45 8.35
C LYS A 329 6.26 1.47 9.11
N ALA A 330 7.33 1.03 9.77
CA ALA A 330 8.10 1.90 10.68
C ALA A 330 8.97 2.94 9.97
N VAL A 331 9.50 2.62 8.80
CA VAL A 331 10.43 3.49 8.06
C VAL A 331 9.80 4.08 6.78
N LEU A 332 8.51 4.31 6.80
CA LEU A 332 7.77 4.97 5.72
C LEU A 332 7.89 6.50 5.77
N PHE A 333 8.25 7.03 6.93
CA PHE A 333 8.22 8.46 7.23
C PHE A 333 9.65 9.03 7.21
N PRO A 334 9.93 10.08 6.41
CA PRO A 334 11.23 10.75 6.41
C PRO A 334 11.71 11.09 7.81
N ALA A 335 10.83 11.70 8.63
CA ALA A 335 11.17 12.10 10.02
C ALA A 335 11.58 10.90 10.91
N SER A 336 10.98 9.72 10.71
CA SER A 336 11.36 8.51 11.46
C SER A 336 12.76 8.03 11.11
N VAL A 337 13.15 8.14 9.84
CA VAL A 337 14.49 7.74 9.36
C VAL A 337 15.52 8.79 9.78
N GLU A 338 15.20 10.07 9.66
CA GLU A 338 16.06 11.18 10.11
C GLU A 338 16.38 11.09 11.61
N ALA A 339 15.39 10.71 12.43
CA ALA A 339 15.56 10.53 13.88
C ALA A 339 16.57 9.42 14.24
N LEU A 340 16.83 8.46 13.34
CA LEU A 340 17.82 7.39 13.52
C LEU A 340 19.26 7.87 13.19
N GLY A 341 19.43 9.08 12.67
CA GLY A 341 20.72 9.61 12.26
C GLY A 341 21.41 8.70 11.24
N ASP A 342 22.72 8.51 11.37
CA ASP A 342 23.51 7.68 10.44
C ASP A 342 23.02 6.23 10.34
N SER A 343 22.34 5.72 11.34
CA SER A 343 21.81 4.36 11.33
C SER A 343 20.53 4.19 10.50
N GLY A 344 19.98 5.28 9.97
CA GLY A 344 18.89 5.30 9.00
C GLY A 344 19.34 4.97 7.57
N ASP A 345 20.64 5.14 7.28
CA ASP A 345 21.19 4.85 5.96
C ASP A 345 21.14 3.35 5.62
N GLY A 346 20.68 3.03 4.42
CA GLY A 346 20.56 1.66 3.95
C GLY A 346 19.33 0.90 4.45
N LEU A 347 18.46 1.49 5.29
CA LEU A 347 17.18 0.87 5.67
C LEU A 347 16.28 0.75 4.44
N ALA A 348 15.74 -0.44 4.24
CA ALA A 348 14.86 -0.72 3.11
C ALA A 348 13.41 -0.91 3.56
N SER A 349 12.47 -0.55 2.68
CA SER A 349 11.04 -0.61 2.96
C SER A 349 10.24 -0.89 1.69
N GLU A 350 8.96 -1.09 1.87
CA GLU A 350 7.98 -1.06 0.80
C GLU A 350 7.72 0.37 0.31
N ILE A 351 7.46 0.48 -0.99
CA ILE A 351 7.05 1.72 -1.64
C ILE A 351 5.76 1.48 -2.40
N TRP A 352 4.75 2.25 -2.08
CA TRP A 352 3.42 2.17 -2.69
C TRP A 352 3.08 3.43 -3.50
N TRP A 353 3.82 4.51 -3.32
CA TRP A 353 3.71 5.74 -4.10
C TRP A 353 4.96 6.62 -3.96
N THR A 354 5.35 7.30 -5.05
CA THR A 354 6.48 8.23 -5.11
C THR A 354 6.19 9.34 -6.11
N PRO A 355 6.98 10.43 -6.13
CA PRO A 355 6.91 11.44 -7.19
C PRO A 355 7.06 10.89 -8.61
N ASN A 356 7.70 9.72 -8.74
CA ASN A 356 7.99 9.08 -10.02
C ASN A 356 6.92 8.05 -10.44
N HIS A 357 5.81 7.91 -9.72
CA HIS A 357 4.70 7.04 -10.13
C HIS A 357 4.09 7.57 -11.45
N PRO A 358 3.80 6.69 -12.43
CA PRO A 358 3.37 7.09 -13.77
C PRO A 358 1.91 7.54 -13.83
N PHE A 359 1.20 7.48 -12.71
CA PHE A 359 -0.22 7.75 -12.63
C PHE A 359 -0.51 9.23 -12.39
N LYS A 360 -1.75 9.63 -12.67
CA LYS A 360 -2.21 11.00 -12.52
C LYS A 360 -3.50 11.05 -11.73
N SER A 361 -3.72 12.17 -11.05
CA SER A 361 -4.99 12.45 -10.40
C SER A 361 -6.13 12.44 -11.42
N SER A 362 -7.15 11.65 -11.15
CA SER A 362 -8.39 11.64 -11.94
C SER A 362 -9.28 12.88 -11.73
N LEU A 363 -9.06 13.61 -10.62
CA LEU A 363 -9.78 14.85 -10.32
C LEU A 363 -9.14 16.08 -10.99
N THR A 364 -7.81 16.15 -11.02
CA THR A 364 -7.09 17.37 -11.44
C THR A 364 -6.20 17.18 -12.66
N GLY A 365 -5.89 15.94 -13.03
CA GLY A 365 -4.91 15.61 -14.06
C GLY A 365 -3.45 15.78 -13.62
N ALA A 366 -3.21 16.23 -12.38
CA ALA A 366 -1.86 16.41 -11.83
C ALA A 366 -1.11 15.07 -11.76
N SER A 367 0.17 15.08 -12.11
CA SER A 367 1.06 13.92 -11.90
C SER A 367 1.41 13.78 -10.41
N ALA A 368 1.98 12.61 -10.03
CA ALA A 368 2.51 12.41 -8.70
C ALA A 368 3.57 13.47 -8.34
N LYS A 369 4.43 13.85 -9.30
CA LYS A 369 5.44 14.89 -9.12
C LYS A 369 4.82 16.26 -8.87
N ASP A 370 3.75 16.62 -9.58
CA ASP A 370 3.06 17.91 -9.38
C ASP A 370 2.43 17.95 -7.97
N LEU A 371 1.81 16.86 -7.52
CA LEU A 371 1.21 16.80 -6.19
C LEU A 371 2.27 16.88 -5.08
N VAL A 372 3.42 16.21 -5.26
CA VAL A 372 4.57 16.34 -4.35
C VAL A 372 5.08 17.79 -4.29
N GLY A 373 5.28 18.43 -5.44
CA GLY A 373 5.73 19.83 -5.49
C GLY A 373 4.77 20.78 -4.75
N GLN A 374 3.46 20.55 -4.85
CA GLN A 374 2.45 21.32 -4.11
C GLN A 374 2.54 21.04 -2.61
N TRP A 375 2.75 19.77 -2.20
CA TRP A 375 2.94 19.38 -0.81
C TRP A 375 4.17 20.05 -0.19
N GLU A 376 5.33 19.93 -0.85
CA GLU A 376 6.59 20.48 -0.35
C GLU A 376 6.53 22.03 -0.28
N GLN A 377 5.92 22.67 -1.27
CA GLN A 377 5.70 24.11 -1.27
C GLN A 377 4.78 24.56 -0.12
N ALA A 378 3.72 23.81 0.14
CA ALA A 378 2.72 24.16 1.15
C ALA A 378 3.19 23.89 2.59
N THR A 379 4.00 22.85 2.80
CA THR A 379 4.34 22.34 4.13
C THR A 379 5.80 22.54 4.51
N GLY A 380 6.70 22.72 3.54
CA GLY A 380 8.15 22.69 3.75
C GLY A 380 8.70 21.32 4.14
N LYS A 381 7.89 20.27 4.06
CA LYS A 381 8.28 18.89 4.44
C LYS A 381 8.63 18.09 3.19
N GLN A 382 9.54 17.12 3.35
CA GLN A 382 9.80 16.10 2.33
C GLN A 382 8.50 15.34 2.01
N TRP A 383 8.38 14.86 0.78
CA TRP A 383 7.25 14.06 0.34
C TRP A 383 7.10 12.77 1.16
N THR A 384 5.88 12.31 1.26
CA THR A 384 5.50 11.05 1.92
C THR A 384 4.50 10.29 1.05
N GLN A 385 4.53 8.98 1.12
CA GLN A 385 3.65 8.10 0.34
C GLN A 385 2.16 8.33 0.65
N PHE A 386 1.87 8.85 1.84
CA PHE A 386 0.51 9.12 2.32
C PHE A 386 -0.20 10.18 1.50
N VAL A 387 0.52 11.13 0.90
CA VAL A 387 -0.05 12.19 0.04
C VAL A 387 -0.81 11.58 -1.14
N GLY A 388 -0.23 10.59 -1.84
CA GLY A 388 -0.89 9.94 -2.96
C GLY A 388 -2.13 9.14 -2.56
N PHE A 389 -2.04 8.38 -1.48
CA PHE A 389 -3.15 7.52 -1.04
C PHE A 389 -4.30 8.29 -0.38
N ALA A 390 -4.00 9.33 0.40
CA ALA A 390 -5.04 10.22 0.93
C ALA A 390 -5.77 10.95 -0.21
N HIS A 391 -5.04 11.38 -1.26
CA HIS A 391 -5.66 11.96 -2.44
C HIS A 391 -6.53 10.95 -3.19
N ALA A 392 -6.03 9.73 -3.43
CA ALA A 392 -6.76 8.66 -4.11
C ALA A 392 -8.06 8.25 -3.38
N LEU A 393 -8.07 8.31 -2.05
CA LEU A 393 -9.28 8.04 -1.27
C LEU A 393 -10.41 9.01 -1.63
N PHE A 394 -10.10 10.30 -1.78
CA PHE A 394 -11.09 11.29 -2.20
C PHE A 394 -11.37 11.27 -3.71
N GLU A 395 -10.41 10.87 -4.56
CA GLU A 395 -10.69 10.58 -5.97
C GLU A 395 -11.81 9.54 -6.08
N MET A 396 -11.68 8.44 -5.33
CA MET A 396 -12.68 7.37 -5.31
C MET A 396 -14.00 7.82 -4.67
N ALA A 397 -13.95 8.53 -3.55
CA ALA A 397 -15.17 8.95 -2.85
C ALA A 397 -16.06 9.85 -3.72
N LEU A 398 -15.46 10.85 -4.38
CA LEU A 398 -16.17 11.78 -5.24
C LEU A 398 -16.66 11.12 -6.53
N ASP A 399 -15.89 10.20 -7.11
CA ASP A 399 -16.30 9.38 -8.25
C ASP A 399 -17.51 8.51 -7.92
N VAL A 400 -17.46 7.79 -6.80
CA VAL A 400 -18.50 6.86 -6.36
C VAL A 400 -19.83 7.59 -6.16
N VAL A 401 -19.81 8.73 -5.46
CA VAL A 401 -21.06 9.51 -5.24
C VAL A 401 -21.59 10.09 -6.55
N SER A 402 -20.71 10.59 -7.42
CA SER A 402 -21.13 11.13 -8.72
C SER A 402 -21.74 10.06 -9.62
N ARG A 403 -21.18 8.85 -9.66
CA ARG A 403 -21.76 7.70 -10.40
C ARG A 403 -23.06 7.19 -9.77
N ALA A 404 -23.18 7.24 -8.45
CA ALA A 404 -24.43 6.90 -7.76
C ALA A 404 -25.59 7.82 -8.19
N GLY A 405 -25.28 9.05 -8.62
CA GLY A 405 -26.28 10.07 -9.00
C GLY A 405 -27.27 10.38 -7.88
N SER A 406 -26.90 10.12 -6.63
CA SER A 406 -27.78 10.20 -5.45
C SER A 406 -26.95 10.21 -4.17
N THR A 407 -27.51 10.78 -3.11
CA THR A 407 -26.98 10.66 -1.73
C THR A 407 -27.55 9.44 -0.99
N ASP A 408 -28.35 8.62 -1.65
CA ASP A 408 -28.86 7.37 -1.09
C ASP A 408 -27.71 6.39 -0.83
N LYS A 409 -27.63 5.89 0.40
CA LYS A 409 -26.53 5.05 0.88
C LYS A 409 -26.38 3.75 0.08
N GLN A 410 -27.50 3.12 -0.31
CA GLN A 410 -27.45 1.88 -1.10
C GLN A 410 -26.91 2.15 -2.51
N LYS A 411 -27.33 3.23 -3.15
CA LYS A 411 -26.80 3.61 -4.47
C LYS A 411 -25.33 3.95 -4.43
N ILE A 412 -24.85 4.58 -3.35
CA ILE A 412 -23.43 4.86 -3.14
C ILE A 412 -22.68 3.53 -2.97
N ALA A 413 -23.18 2.57 -2.18
CA ALA A 413 -22.56 1.25 -2.02
C ALA A 413 -22.54 0.46 -3.33
N ASP A 414 -23.62 0.48 -4.12
CA ASP A 414 -23.68 -0.17 -5.44
C ASP A 414 -22.67 0.46 -6.42
N ALA A 415 -22.54 1.78 -6.42
CA ALA A 415 -21.55 2.49 -7.22
C ALA A 415 -20.12 2.16 -6.76
N ALA A 416 -19.88 2.01 -5.45
CA ALA A 416 -18.59 1.57 -4.92
C ALA A 416 -18.24 0.16 -5.41
N ALA A 417 -19.20 -0.78 -5.34
CA ALA A 417 -19.01 -2.15 -5.84
C ALA A 417 -18.61 -2.20 -7.34
N ALA A 418 -19.16 -1.27 -8.13
CA ALA A 418 -18.93 -1.19 -9.57
C ALA A 418 -17.68 -0.36 -9.95
N THR A 419 -16.84 0.02 -8.99
CA THR A 419 -15.69 0.90 -9.25
C THR A 419 -14.68 0.25 -10.20
N THR A 420 -14.35 1.00 -11.23
CA THR A 420 -13.20 0.80 -12.12
C THR A 420 -12.67 2.19 -12.45
N LEU A 421 -11.63 2.65 -11.76
CA LEU A 421 -11.19 4.04 -11.76
C LEU A 421 -9.66 4.10 -11.84
N ASP A 422 -9.12 4.91 -12.75
CA ASP A 422 -7.72 5.28 -12.76
C ASP A 422 -7.48 6.41 -11.76
N THR A 423 -6.56 6.21 -10.83
CA THR A 423 -6.22 7.17 -9.77
C THR A 423 -4.75 7.49 -9.76
N ILE A 424 -4.35 8.45 -8.93
CA ILE A 424 -2.93 8.80 -8.75
C ILE A 424 -2.08 7.67 -8.15
N VAL A 425 -2.71 6.63 -7.59
CA VAL A 425 -2.03 5.41 -7.09
C VAL A 425 -2.16 4.23 -8.05
N GLY A 426 -2.75 4.45 -9.21
CA GLY A 426 -3.00 3.45 -10.25
C GLY A 426 -4.47 3.06 -10.38
N PRO A 427 -4.77 2.08 -11.24
CA PRO A 427 -6.12 1.61 -11.48
C PRO A 427 -6.67 0.88 -10.25
N LEU A 428 -7.89 1.22 -9.87
CA LEU A 428 -8.63 0.59 -8.77
C LEU A 428 -9.86 -0.14 -9.33
N LYS A 429 -9.99 -1.41 -8.98
CA LYS A 429 -11.13 -2.26 -9.36
C LYS A 429 -11.38 -3.29 -8.27
N PHE A 430 -12.54 -3.22 -7.65
CA PHE A 430 -12.91 -4.17 -6.60
C PHE A 430 -13.21 -5.57 -7.14
N GLY A 431 -12.80 -6.60 -6.40
CA GLY A 431 -13.01 -8.00 -6.76
C GLY A 431 -12.20 -8.49 -7.97
N ALA A 432 -11.24 -7.72 -8.47
CA ALA A 432 -10.35 -8.13 -9.56
C ALA A 432 -9.36 -9.22 -9.09
N ASP A 433 -8.81 -9.98 -10.04
CA ASP A 433 -7.72 -10.94 -9.83
C ASP A 433 -7.99 -12.01 -8.76
N GLY A 434 -9.27 -12.37 -8.56
CA GLY A 434 -9.68 -13.37 -7.57
C GLY A 434 -9.67 -12.89 -6.12
N LEU A 435 -9.56 -11.59 -5.90
CA LEU A 435 -9.71 -10.97 -4.60
C LEU A 435 -11.18 -10.98 -4.13
N PRO A 436 -11.42 -10.86 -2.81
CA PRO A 436 -12.78 -10.62 -2.33
C PRO A 436 -13.42 -9.40 -2.99
N LYS A 437 -14.74 -9.44 -3.20
CA LYS A 437 -15.48 -8.40 -3.96
C LYS A 437 -15.30 -6.96 -3.47
N ASN A 438 -14.86 -6.78 -2.22
CA ASN A 438 -14.69 -5.47 -1.58
C ASN A 438 -13.24 -4.98 -1.57
N ILE A 439 -12.32 -5.74 -2.17
CA ILE A 439 -10.90 -5.46 -2.15
C ILE A 439 -10.41 -5.07 -3.54
N SER A 440 -9.66 -3.97 -3.60
CA SER A 440 -8.88 -3.57 -4.76
C SER A 440 -7.40 -3.53 -4.38
N ARG A 441 -6.56 -4.22 -5.15
CA ARG A 441 -5.13 -4.29 -4.87
C ARG A 441 -4.38 -3.19 -5.62
N THR A 442 -3.49 -2.48 -4.92
CA THR A 442 -2.59 -1.49 -5.52
C THR A 442 -1.22 -2.08 -5.82
N ALA A 443 -0.43 -1.37 -6.61
CA ALA A 443 0.95 -1.74 -6.88
C ALA A 443 1.83 -1.57 -5.64
N LEU A 444 2.91 -2.37 -5.57
CA LEU A 444 3.92 -2.32 -4.53
C LEU A 444 5.30 -2.57 -5.14
N VAL A 445 6.28 -1.76 -4.73
CA VAL A 445 7.69 -1.94 -5.06
C VAL A 445 8.55 -1.86 -3.81
N GLY A 446 9.82 -2.22 -3.90
CA GLY A 446 10.78 -2.10 -2.81
C GLY A 446 11.69 -0.89 -3.00
N GLY A 447 12.11 -0.29 -1.88
CA GLY A 447 13.05 0.82 -1.90
C GLY A 447 13.99 0.83 -0.71
N GLN A 448 14.95 1.74 -0.78
CA GLN A 448 15.97 1.91 0.23
C GLN A 448 16.23 3.38 0.50
N TRP A 449 16.28 3.73 1.76
CA TRP A 449 16.69 5.04 2.22
C TRP A 449 18.20 5.21 2.06
N GLN A 450 18.60 6.32 1.47
CA GLN A 450 20.00 6.66 1.28
C GLN A 450 20.27 8.06 1.85
N LYS A 451 21.29 8.14 2.68
CA LYS A 451 21.78 9.40 3.20
C LYS A 451 22.28 10.28 2.06
N GLN A 452 21.85 11.53 2.06
CA GLN A 452 22.22 12.47 1.01
C GLN A 452 23.45 13.30 1.39
N PRO A 453 24.21 13.81 0.40
CA PRO A 453 25.32 14.73 0.65
C PRO A 453 24.89 15.97 1.42
N ALA A 454 25.82 16.55 2.17
CA ALA A 454 25.59 17.82 2.87
C ALA A 454 25.16 18.92 1.88
N GLY A 455 24.09 19.64 2.22
CA GLY A 455 23.51 20.69 1.38
C GLY A 455 22.39 20.20 0.45
N SER A 456 22.06 18.90 0.45
CA SER A 456 20.85 18.39 -0.21
C SER A 456 19.60 18.92 0.47
N PRO A 457 18.46 19.02 -0.24
CA PRO A 457 17.18 19.47 0.33
C PRO A 457 16.75 18.67 1.55
N HIS A 458 17.00 17.37 1.53
CA HIS A 458 16.65 16.44 2.59
C HIS A 458 17.85 15.59 2.98
N PRO A 459 18.00 15.21 4.26
CA PRO A 459 19.14 14.42 4.73
C PRO A 459 19.10 12.96 4.25
N PHE A 460 17.92 12.44 3.93
CA PHE A 460 17.70 11.11 3.36
C PHE A 460 16.74 11.17 2.18
N GLU A 461 16.93 10.26 1.22
CA GLU A 461 16.00 10.08 0.10
C GLU A 461 15.65 8.60 -0.06
N LEU A 462 14.38 8.30 -0.39
CA LEU A 462 13.89 6.94 -0.59
C LEU A 462 13.92 6.60 -2.08
N PHE A 463 14.85 5.74 -2.47
CA PHE A 463 15.01 5.28 -3.85
C PHE A 463 14.34 3.94 -4.09
N VAL A 464 13.65 3.81 -5.23
CA VAL A 464 13.11 2.53 -5.68
C VAL A 464 14.26 1.62 -6.12
N THR A 465 14.39 0.45 -5.48
CA THR A 465 15.45 -0.54 -5.76
C THR A 465 14.92 -1.81 -6.41
N ASN A 466 13.61 -2.08 -6.26
CA ASN A 466 12.93 -3.20 -6.89
C ASN A 466 11.63 -2.71 -7.53
N ASN A 467 11.61 -2.58 -8.86
CA ASN A 467 10.50 -1.99 -9.60
C ASN A 467 9.87 -2.99 -10.58
N LYS A 468 8.65 -3.44 -10.28
CA LYS A 468 7.82 -4.24 -11.19
C LYS A 468 6.74 -3.43 -11.92
N ILE A 469 6.53 -2.16 -11.58
CA ILE A 469 5.51 -1.31 -12.20
C ILE A 469 5.93 -0.89 -13.62
N GLY A 470 7.22 -0.97 -13.93
CA GLY A 470 7.80 -0.67 -15.24
C GLY A 470 9.24 -0.19 -15.09
N ARG A 471 10.15 -0.75 -15.87
CA ARG A 471 11.59 -0.42 -15.84
C ARG A 471 11.92 1.02 -16.29
N ALA A 472 10.94 1.80 -16.71
CA ALA A 472 11.13 3.13 -17.29
C ALA A 472 11.18 4.26 -16.25
N HIS A 473 11.08 3.99 -14.95
CA HIS A 473 10.87 5.01 -13.92
C HIS A 473 11.79 4.88 -12.70
N VAL A 474 13.00 4.34 -12.91
CA VAL A 474 14.05 4.36 -11.89
C VAL A 474 15.06 5.44 -12.24
#